data_32377ff42195869300924ffb21f76709
#
_entry.id   32377ff42195869300924ffb21f76709
#
_cell.length_a   1.000
_cell.length_b   1.000
_cell.length_c   1.000
_cell.angle_alpha   90.00
_cell.angle_beta   90.00
_cell.angle_gamma   90.00
#
_symmetry.space_group_name_H-M   'P 1'
#
loop_
_entity.id
_entity.type
_entity.pdbx_description
1 polymer ?
#
loop_
_entity_poly.entity_id
_entity_poly.type
_entity_poly.pdbx_seq_one_letter_code
_entity_poly.pdbx_strand_id
1 'polypeptide(L)'
;MKNTMKRYLTYSILLATIAIFIGCQKDFLDTTPTRVVSTAPADVRLNGLYLMTYKWGTGGTEDQVDFGQKQVDICTDMLCGDMALLAANYRRYQTIANLTATERPSNDYNYIPWRYYYRMIYETNKSIAELASPKNDSEKYVLAQFHALRGYAYFYLMQIFTTKYEPESSKNSIPLYTEADIASKPRVKQSEVYAQIISDLKFAIDNLNGFTRANKGMINRNVAKGLLAYTYAAMGENQKVAELAQDIINNSGFPLTSREQTVYDATTRKGGGFNDVNTDSWMWGADLIIDNDFTLNSWWGMMDVYTYSYAWAGDPKAIDDKLYAQIRTNDIRKKQFDTPLAGAELVPSNKFFAPDRVLGGQRNITTDYVYMRVDEFYLLAAEALAKLGQDAQAKTIYKKLLMQRYPEATAATDIAYVDGLTNTQLQDDIYLNTRIELWGEGKSYLALKRNHKTVNRGGNHLELKNKSFSYDNPRLTFAIPQNESINNLNL
;
A
#
# COMPACT_ATOMS: atom_id res chain seq x y z
N MET A 1 -82.34 8.85 10.59
CA MET A 1 -81.11 9.50 10.10
C MET A 1 -79.82 9.11 10.82
N LYS A 2 -79.76 8.94 12.12
CA LYS A 2 -78.51 8.58 12.84
C LYS A 2 -77.94 7.18 12.49
N ASN A 3 -78.74 6.19 12.20
CA ASN A 3 -78.27 4.83 11.89
C ASN A 3 -77.76 4.67 10.45
N THR A 4 -78.24 5.45 9.52
CA THR A 4 -77.79 5.43 8.10
C THR A 4 -76.41 6.08 7.97
N MET A 5 -76.16 7.16 8.69
CA MET A 5 -74.87 7.87 8.69
C MET A 5 -73.72 7.04 9.32
N LYS A 6 -74.03 6.26 10.37
CA LYS A 6 -73.07 5.32 10.95
C LYS A 6 -72.67 4.19 9.97
N ARG A 7 -73.63 3.66 9.21
CA ARG A 7 -73.32 2.65 8.17
C ARG A 7 -72.46 3.16 7.06
N TYR A 8 -72.69 4.38 6.56
CA TYR A 8 -71.82 4.96 5.53
C TYR A 8 -70.41 5.25 6.07
N LEU A 9 -70.28 5.70 7.32
CA LEU A 9 -68.99 5.93 7.93
C LEU A 9 -68.20 4.61 8.09
N THR A 10 -68.84 3.49 8.46
CA THR A 10 -68.22 2.18 8.59
C THR A 10 -67.80 1.61 7.24
N TYR A 11 -68.58 1.78 6.18
CA TYR A 11 -68.21 1.38 4.81
C TYR A 11 -67.09 2.24 4.23
N SER A 12 -67.05 3.54 4.52
CA SER A 12 -65.96 4.41 4.08
C SER A 12 -64.64 4.08 4.80
N ILE A 13 -64.65 3.73 6.05
CA ILE A 13 -63.47 3.27 6.82
C ILE A 13 -63.03 1.90 6.28
N LEU A 14 -63.90 0.99 5.98
CA LEU A 14 -63.56 -0.33 5.43
C LEU A 14 -62.96 -0.22 4.03
N LEU A 15 -63.50 0.68 3.17
CA LEU A 15 -62.94 0.94 1.83
C LEU A 15 -61.57 1.60 1.92
N ALA A 16 -61.35 2.53 2.85
CA ALA A 16 -60.05 3.17 3.07
C ALA A 16 -59.01 2.17 3.59
N THR A 17 -59.41 1.20 4.44
CA THR A 17 -58.49 0.16 4.94
C THR A 17 -58.09 -0.82 3.82
N ILE A 18 -58.99 -1.16 2.91
CA ILE A 18 -58.66 -2.03 1.76
C ILE A 18 -57.75 -1.35 0.75
N ALA A 19 -57.88 -0.04 0.56
CA ALA A 19 -57.02 0.74 -0.35
C ALA A 19 -55.53 0.83 0.18
N ILE A 20 -55.29 0.68 1.47
CA ILE A 20 -53.94 0.68 2.09
C ILE A 20 -53.20 -0.64 1.80
N PHE A 21 -53.88 -1.74 1.53
CA PHE A 21 -53.27 -3.05 1.26
C PHE A 21 -52.93 -3.33 -0.21
N ILE A 22 -53.33 -2.43 -1.15
CA ILE A 22 -53.02 -2.60 -2.59
C ILE A 22 -51.70 -1.91 -2.99
N GLY A 23 -51.00 -1.25 -2.06
CA GLY A 23 -49.87 -0.39 -2.32
C GLY A 23 -48.48 -1.03 -2.31
N CYS A 24 -48.34 -2.36 -2.18
CA CYS A 24 -47.05 -3.00 -2.30
C CYS A 24 -47.00 -3.96 -3.50
N GLN A 25 -46.83 -3.44 -4.69
CA GLN A 25 -46.35 -4.27 -5.80
C GLN A 25 -44.88 -4.65 -5.53
N LYS A 26 -44.60 -5.96 -5.52
CA LYS A 26 -43.23 -6.52 -5.39
C LYS A 26 -42.26 -5.97 -6.45
N ASP A 27 -42.80 -5.52 -7.59
CA ASP A 27 -42.01 -5.01 -8.71
C ASP A 27 -41.27 -3.69 -8.43
N PHE A 28 -41.64 -2.95 -7.38
CA PHE A 28 -40.89 -1.76 -6.95
C PHE A 28 -39.54 -2.10 -6.28
N LEU A 29 -39.39 -3.34 -5.80
CA LEU A 29 -38.17 -3.83 -5.22
C LEU A 29 -37.29 -4.60 -6.22
N ASP A 30 -37.83 -4.92 -7.40
CA ASP A 30 -37.14 -5.62 -8.49
C ASP A 30 -36.53 -4.66 -9.52
N THR A 31 -36.27 -3.42 -9.16
CA THR A 31 -35.43 -2.54 -9.99
C THR A 31 -34.04 -3.10 -10.07
N THR A 32 -33.67 -3.64 -11.22
CA THR A 32 -32.27 -3.96 -11.54
C THR A 32 -31.44 -2.73 -11.18
N PRO A 33 -30.43 -2.82 -10.29
CA PRO A 33 -29.66 -1.66 -9.91
C PRO A 33 -29.01 -1.05 -11.14
N THR A 34 -29.46 0.12 -11.58
CA THR A 34 -28.93 0.83 -12.76
C THR A 34 -27.48 1.27 -12.60
N ARG A 35 -26.89 1.04 -11.42
CA ARG A 35 -25.48 1.31 -11.08
C ARG A 35 -24.59 0.06 -10.98
N VAL A 36 -25.13 -1.13 -11.20
CA VAL A 36 -24.34 -2.38 -11.18
C VAL A 36 -24.45 -3.02 -12.57
N VAL A 37 -23.38 -2.92 -13.34
CA VAL A 37 -23.25 -3.66 -14.60
C VAL A 37 -22.92 -5.11 -14.21
N SER A 38 -23.93 -5.98 -14.16
CA SER A 38 -23.80 -7.39 -13.79
C SER A 38 -22.97 -8.22 -14.78
N THR A 39 -22.64 -7.65 -15.94
CA THR A 39 -21.98 -8.34 -17.06
C THR A 39 -20.88 -7.49 -17.71
N ALA A 40 -20.16 -6.67 -16.92
CA ALA A 40 -19.04 -5.92 -17.45
C ALA A 40 -17.97 -6.86 -18.04
N PRO A 41 -17.40 -6.58 -19.22
CA PRO A 41 -16.27 -7.31 -19.76
C PRO A 41 -15.12 -7.44 -18.76
N ALA A 42 -14.32 -8.50 -18.88
CA ALA A 42 -13.28 -8.82 -17.89
C ALA A 42 -12.21 -7.73 -17.79
N ASP A 43 -11.84 -7.08 -18.88
CA ASP A 43 -10.91 -5.96 -18.94
C ASP A 43 -11.47 -4.71 -18.22
N VAL A 44 -12.75 -4.44 -18.33
CA VAL A 44 -13.43 -3.34 -17.60
C VAL A 44 -13.41 -3.62 -16.09
N ARG A 45 -13.66 -4.86 -15.68
CA ARG A 45 -13.58 -5.26 -14.26
C ARG A 45 -12.16 -5.17 -13.74
N LEU A 46 -11.17 -5.57 -14.55
CA LEU A 46 -9.76 -5.44 -14.20
C LEU A 46 -9.37 -3.96 -13.98
N ASN A 47 -9.81 -3.06 -14.86
CA ASN A 47 -9.60 -1.63 -14.70
C ASN A 47 -10.26 -1.11 -13.40
N GLY A 48 -11.44 -1.62 -13.05
CA GLY A 48 -12.12 -1.31 -11.79
C GLY A 48 -11.30 -1.73 -10.56
N LEU A 49 -10.58 -2.86 -10.63
CA LEU A 49 -9.70 -3.31 -9.56
C LEU A 49 -8.42 -2.46 -9.43
N TYR A 50 -7.83 -2.04 -10.56
CA TYR A 50 -6.72 -1.08 -10.51
C TYR A 50 -7.17 0.26 -9.94
N LEU A 51 -8.37 0.75 -10.30
CA LEU A 51 -8.95 1.95 -9.73
C LEU A 51 -9.09 1.86 -8.21
N MET A 52 -9.44 0.67 -7.66
CA MET A 52 -9.51 0.47 -6.22
C MET A 52 -8.20 0.75 -5.49
N THR A 53 -7.04 0.63 -6.14
CA THR A 53 -5.74 0.84 -5.49
C THR A 53 -5.52 2.29 -5.06
N TYR A 54 -6.26 3.24 -5.62
CA TYR A 54 -6.12 4.68 -5.35
C TYR A 54 -7.42 5.44 -5.14
N LYS A 55 -8.60 4.87 -5.51
CA LYS A 55 -9.87 5.58 -5.39
C LYS A 55 -10.32 5.67 -3.93
N TRP A 56 -10.89 6.81 -3.58
CA TRP A 56 -11.52 7.04 -2.29
C TRP A 56 -12.76 6.15 -2.06
N GLY A 57 -12.97 5.72 -0.79
CA GLY A 57 -14.12 4.93 -0.35
C GLY A 57 -14.04 3.43 -0.70
N THR A 58 -12.90 2.94 -1.17
CA THR A 58 -12.75 1.53 -1.58
C THR A 58 -12.70 0.55 -0.41
N GLY A 59 -12.31 1.00 0.77
CA GLY A 59 -12.43 0.26 2.03
C GLY A 59 -13.83 0.30 2.64
N GLY A 60 -14.80 0.93 1.96
CA GLY A 60 -16.22 0.92 2.33
C GLY A 60 -16.61 1.92 3.41
N THR A 61 -15.86 2.99 3.58
CA THR A 61 -16.16 4.11 4.46
C THR A 61 -16.24 5.42 3.68
N GLU A 62 -16.75 6.47 4.34
CA GLU A 62 -16.71 7.85 3.84
C GLU A 62 -15.57 8.64 4.50
N ASP A 63 -14.69 7.99 5.28
CA ASP A 63 -13.55 8.68 5.88
C ASP A 63 -12.55 9.10 4.80
N GLN A 64 -12.00 10.30 4.95
CA GLN A 64 -11.03 10.85 4.01
C GLN A 64 -9.69 10.09 3.97
N VAL A 65 -9.44 9.19 4.93
CA VAL A 65 -8.27 8.31 4.91
C VAL A 65 -8.50 7.02 4.13
N ASP A 66 -9.71 6.75 3.60
CA ASP A 66 -10.05 5.56 2.82
C ASP A 66 -9.70 5.75 1.34
N PHE A 67 -8.42 5.67 0.97
CA PHE A 67 -7.95 5.87 -0.41
C PHE A 67 -7.00 4.75 -0.90
N GLY A 68 -7.35 3.51 -0.60
CA GLY A 68 -6.68 2.32 -1.12
C GLY A 68 -5.29 2.09 -0.54
N GLN A 69 -4.35 1.63 -1.38
CA GLN A 69 -3.01 1.19 -0.93
C GLN A 69 -2.22 2.29 -0.20
N LYS A 70 -2.29 3.52 -0.68
CA LYS A 70 -1.46 4.61 -0.12
C LYS A 70 -1.85 5.00 1.31
N GLN A 71 -3.10 4.72 1.73
CA GLN A 71 -3.50 4.82 3.13
C GLN A 71 -2.74 3.80 4.00
N VAL A 72 -2.63 2.55 3.51
CA VAL A 72 -1.88 1.49 4.20
C VAL A 72 -0.41 1.85 4.29
N ASP A 73 0.17 2.43 3.24
CA ASP A 73 1.57 2.86 3.22
C ASP A 73 1.85 3.90 4.32
N ILE A 74 1.01 4.93 4.48
CA ILE A 74 1.15 5.91 5.57
C ILE A 74 1.07 5.23 6.94
N CYS A 75 0.08 4.37 7.14
CA CYS A 75 -0.08 3.68 8.43
C CYS A 75 1.15 2.82 8.76
N THR A 76 1.63 2.05 7.81
CA THR A 76 2.77 1.15 8.02
C THR A 76 4.08 1.89 8.23
N ASP A 77 4.32 2.99 7.54
CA ASP A 77 5.49 3.85 7.76
C ASP A 77 5.46 4.54 9.14
N MET A 78 4.27 4.84 9.67
CA MET A 78 4.12 5.33 11.05
C MET A 78 4.29 4.21 12.09
N LEU A 79 3.76 3.00 11.80
CA LEU A 79 3.91 1.84 12.70
C LEU A 79 5.36 1.40 12.83
N CYS A 80 6.15 1.42 11.75
CA CYS A 80 7.59 1.10 11.82
C CYS A 80 8.44 2.22 12.44
N GLY A 81 7.85 3.39 12.71
CA GLY A 81 8.49 4.51 13.40
C GLY A 81 9.35 5.40 12.51
N ASP A 82 9.39 5.19 11.21
CA ASP A 82 10.16 6.01 10.27
C ASP A 82 9.45 7.32 9.94
N MET A 83 8.12 7.32 10.03
CA MET A 83 7.28 8.50 9.81
C MET A 83 6.72 9.01 11.15
N ALA A 84 7.11 10.21 11.53
CA ALA A 84 6.65 10.91 12.71
C ALA A 84 5.46 11.83 12.35
N LEU A 85 4.37 11.76 13.11
CA LEU A 85 3.35 12.81 13.14
C LEU A 85 3.85 13.91 14.08
N LEU A 86 4.00 15.14 13.58
CA LEU A 86 4.54 16.26 14.37
C LEU A 86 3.46 16.97 15.18
N ALA A 87 2.28 17.13 14.61
CA ALA A 87 1.09 17.74 15.23
C ALA A 87 -0.17 17.05 14.70
N ALA A 88 -1.31 17.26 15.34
CA ALA A 88 -2.59 16.63 14.99
C ALA A 88 -3.77 17.59 15.21
N ASN A 89 -3.75 18.75 14.54
CA ASN A 89 -4.81 19.74 14.66
C ASN A 89 -6.16 19.22 14.17
N TYR A 90 -6.13 18.34 13.18
CA TYR A 90 -7.30 17.66 12.60
C TYR A 90 -7.38 16.19 13.02
N ARG A 91 -6.45 15.70 13.85
CA ARG A 91 -6.36 14.32 14.37
C ARG A 91 -6.16 13.24 13.31
N ARG A 92 -5.74 13.61 12.09
CA ARG A 92 -5.49 12.60 11.03
C ARG A 92 -4.29 11.75 11.43
N TYR A 93 -4.47 10.43 11.42
CA TYR A 93 -3.50 9.42 11.83
C TYR A 93 -3.03 9.47 13.30
N GLN A 94 -3.63 10.31 14.18
CA GLN A 94 -3.21 10.38 15.58
C GLN A 94 -3.36 9.03 16.31
N THR A 95 -4.42 8.28 16.03
CA THR A 95 -4.66 6.96 16.65
C THR A 95 -3.72 5.88 16.11
N ILE A 96 -3.18 6.04 14.91
CA ILE A 96 -2.07 5.22 14.39
C ILE A 96 -0.76 5.63 15.08
N ALA A 97 -0.48 6.92 15.20
CA ALA A 97 0.73 7.44 15.83
C ALA A 97 0.88 6.99 17.30
N ASN A 98 -0.22 6.97 18.06
CA ASN A 98 -0.22 6.51 19.45
C ASN A 98 -0.48 4.99 19.62
N LEU A 99 -0.62 4.24 18.50
CA LEU A 99 -0.86 2.81 18.45
C LEU A 99 -2.20 2.35 19.06
N THR A 100 -3.16 3.26 19.29
CA THR A 100 -4.48 2.87 19.83
C THR A 100 -5.44 2.35 18.77
N ALA A 101 -5.23 2.73 17.49
CA ALA A 101 -6.02 2.21 16.39
C ALA A 101 -5.87 0.69 16.26
N THR A 102 -4.64 0.20 16.28
CA THR A 102 -4.31 -1.23 16.15
C THR A 102 -4.79 -2.09 17.31
N GLU A 103 -4.97 -1.50 18.49
CA GLU A 103 -5.49 -2.19 19.69
C GLU A 103 -7.03 -2.23 19.75
N ARG A 104 -7.73 -1.47 18.90
CA ARG A 104 -9.20 -1.34 18.94
C ARG A 104 -9.84 -1.89 17.67
N PRO A 105 -10.39 -3.11 17.69
CA PRO A 105 -11.02 -3.72 16.50
C PRO A 105 -12.15 -2.91 15.86
N SER A 106 -12.79 -2.01 16.61
CA SER A 106 -13.83 -1.09 16.10
C SER A 106 -13.30 0.14 15.38
N ASN A 107 -11.97 0.34 15.32
CA ASN A 107 -11.38 1.50 14.66
C ASN A 107 -11.34 1.31 13.15
N ASP A 108 -11.73 2.34 12.38
CA ASP A 108 -11.80 2.30 10.91
C ASP A 108 -10.44 2.02 10.25
N TYR A 109 -9.31 2.39 10.87
CA TYR A 109 -7.99 2.05 10.37
C TYR A 109 -7.74 0.53 10.27
N ASN A 110 -8.45 -0.30 11.05
CA ASN A 110 -8.42 -1.76 10.89
C ASN A 110 -9.43 -2.23 9.82
N TYR A 111 -10.63 -1.61 9.79
CA TYR A 111 -11.72 -2.00 8.90
C TYR A 111 -11.40 -1.68 7.43
N ILE A 112 -10.89 -0.47 7.14
CA ILE A 112 -10.59 0.00 5.79
C ILE A 112 -9.67 -0.99 5.04
N PRO A 113 -8.45 -1.33 5.51
CA PRO A 113 -7.58 -2.25 4.78
C PRO A 113 -8.13 -3.67 4.71
N TRP A 114 -8.80 -4.17 5.76
CA TRP A 114 -9.43 -5.49 5.73
C TRP A 114 -10.44 -5.58 4.59
N ARG A 115 -11.42 -4.68 4.58
CA ARG A 115 -12.47 -4.66 3.57
C ARG A 115 -11.91 -4.38 2.17
N TYR A 116 -10.95 -3.48 2.03
CA TYR A 116 -10.31 -3.15 0.76
C TYR A 116 -9.69 -4.39 0.10
N TYR A 117 -8.85 -5.13 0.82
CA TYR A 117 -8.21 -6.31 0.26
C TYR A 117 -9.18 -7.48 0.06
N TYR A 118 -10.10 -7.75 1.01
CA TYR A 118 -11.07 -8.83 0.83
C TYR A 118 -12.08 -8.56 -0.27
N ARG A 119 -12.47 -7.32 -0.50
CA ARG A 119 -13.26 -6.93 -1.67
C ARG A 119 -12.51 -7.18 -2.97
N MET A 120 -11.23 -6.85 -3.04
CA MET A 120 -10.37 -7.16 -4.18
C MET A 120 -10.27 -8.67 -4.41
N ILE A 121 -10.10 -9.46 -3.36
CA ILE A 121 -10.07 -10.93 -3.41
C ILE A 121 -11.38 -11.49 -3.96
N TYR A 122 -12.53 -11.00 -3.46
CA TYR A 122 -13.84 -11.44 -3.93
C TYR A 122 -14.03 -11.18 -5.43
N GLU A 123 -13.75 -9.97 -5.87
CA GLU A 123 -13.91 -9.58 -7.29
C GLU A 123 -12.91 -10.33 -8.21
N THR A 124 -11.69 -10.55 -7.74
CA THR A 124 -10.71 -11.37 -8.47
C THR A 124 -11.15 -12.84 -8.55
N ASN A 125 -11.64 -13.43 -7.46
CA ASN A 125 -12.15 -14.80 -7.45
C ASN A 125 -13.27 -15.00 -8.48
N LYS A 126 -14.24 -14.08 -8.50
CA LYS A 126 -15.33 -14.07 -9.47
C LYS A 126 -14.79 -14.00 -10.90
N SER A 127 -13.86 -13.09 -11.16
CA SER A 127 -13.30 -12.89 -12.50
C SER A 127 -12.43 -14.07 -12.96
N ILE A 128 -11.68 -14.70 -12.06
CA ILE A 128 -10.88 -15.91 -12.34
C ILE A 128 -11.81 -17.06 -12.71
N ALA A 129 -12.92 -17.27 -11.98
CA ALA A 129 -13.87 -18.34 -12.29
C ALA A 129 -14.53 -18.13 -13.66
N GLU A 130 -14.89 -16.91 -14.01
CA GLU A 130 -15.52 -16.59 -15.31
C GLU A 130 -14.52 -16.73 -16.49
N LEU A 131 -13.22 -16.53 -16.26
CA LEU A 131 -12.16 -16.65 -17.27
C LEU A 131 -11.34 -17.96 -17.16
N ALA A 132 -11.87 -18.99 -16.50
CA ALA A 132 -11.14 -20.24 -16.26
C ALA A 132 -10.62 -20.94 -17.57
N SER A 133 -11.18 -20.59 -18.73
CA SER A 133 -10.76 -21.08 -20.04
C SER A 133 -10.59 -19.91 -21.02
N PRO A 134 -9.46 -19.17 -20.97
CA PRO A 134 -9.22 -18.03 -21.83
C PRO A 134 -9.12 -18.46 -23.30
N LYS A 135 -9.79 -17.72 -24.19
CA LYS A 135 -9.92 -18.06 -25.62
C LYS A 135 -8.77 -17.50 -26.48
N ASN A 136 -8.04 -16.55 -25.96
CA ASN A 136 -6.97 -15.83 -26.66
C ASN A 136 -5.97 -15.24 -25.67
N ASP A 137 -4.86 -14.69 -26.16
CA ASP A 137 -3.80 -14.11 -25.36
C ASP A 137 -4.29 -12.90 -24.55
N SER A 138 -5.22 -12.09 -25.06
CA SER A 138 -5.78 -10.94 -24.32
C SER A 138 -6.51 -11.41 -23.05
N GLU A 139 -7.40 -12.40 -23.17
CA GLU A 139 -8.10 -12.97 -22.00
C GLU A 139 -7.12 -13.65 -21.04
N LYS A 140 -6.09 -14.33 -21.56
CA LYS A 140 -5.01 -14.94 -20.77
C LYS A 140 -4.24 -13.88 -19.96
N TYR A 141 -3.90 -12.73 -20.55
CA TYR A 141 -3.22 -11.65 -19.86
C TYR A 141 -4.11 -11.00 -18.80
N VAL A 142 -5.40 -10.83 -19.07
CA VAL A 142 -6.39 -10.32 -18.10
C VAL A 142 -6.51 -11.31 -16.93
N LEU A 143 -6.66 -12.60 -17.19
CA LEU A 143 -6.70 -13.65 -16.16
C LEU A 143 -5.44 -13.63 -15.28
N ALA A 144 -4.28 -13.51 -15.89
CA ALA A 144 -3.00 -13.47 -15.18
C ALA A 144 -2.88 -12.25 -14.26
N GLN A 145 -3.43 -11.11 -14.66
CA GLN A 145 -3.48 -9.91 -13.81
C GLN A 145 -4.47 -10.06 -12.66
N PHE A 146 -5.59 -10.76 -12.82
CA PHE A 146 -6.48 -11.09 -11.69
C PHE A 146 -5.78 -11.96 -10.64
N HIS A 147 -5.03 -12.97 -11.08
CA HIS A 147 -4.20 -13.77 -10.17
C HIS A 147 -3.17 -12.91 -9.45
N ALA A 148 -2.46 -12.01 -10.16
CA ALA A 148 -1.49 -11.11 -9.56
C ALA A 148 -2.12 -10.19 -8.50
N LEU A 149 -3.30 -9.65 -8.76
CA LEU A 149 -4.03 -8.78 -7.82
C LEU A 149 -4.54 -9.57 -6.60
N ARG A 150 -4.95 -10.83 -6.75
CA ARG A 150 -5.30 -11.69 -5.61
C ARG A 150 -4.08 -12.00 -4.75
N GLY A 151 -2.97 -12.36 -5.37
CA GLY A 151 -1.70 -12.55 -4.68
C GLY A 151 -1.23 -11.29 -3.92
N TYR A 152 -1.33 -10.13 -4.56
CA TYR A 152 -1.04 -8.84 -3.94
C TYR A 152 -1.93 -8.58 -2.72
N ALA A 153 -3.23 -8.77 -2.83
CA ALA A 153 -4.17 -8.51 -1.74
C ALA A 153 -3.89 -9.43 -0.52
N TYR A 154 -3.70 -10.72 -0.75
CA TYR A 154 -3.31 -11.66 0.31
C TYR A 154 -1.95 -11.35 0.91
N PHE A 155 -0.97 -10.95 0.11
CA PHE A 155 0.35 -10.58 0.62
C PHE A 155 0.24 -9.44 1.64
N TYR A 156 -0.45 -8.34 1.30
CA TYR A 156 -0.60 -7.21 2.23
C TYR A 156 -1.45 -7.57 3.45
N LEU A 157 -2.53 -8.33 3.30
CA LEU A 157 -3.30 -8.85 4.45
C LEU A 157 -2.38 -9.61 5.42
N MET A 158 -1.55 -10.51 4.92
CA MET A 158 -0.60 -11.26 5.75
C MET A 158 0.44 -10.36 6.41
N GLN A 159 0.89 -9.28 5.74
CA GLN A 159 1.87 -8.38 6.34
C GLN A 159 1.27 -7.55 7.48
N ILE A 160 0.04 -7.07 7.35
CA ILE A 160 -0.52 -6.08 8.28
C ILE A 160 -1.43 -6.67 9.36
N PHE A 161 -2.00 -7.87 9.15
CA PHE A 161 -2.88 -8.55 10.13
C PHE A 161 -2.22 -9.72 10.85
N THR A 162 -0.94 -10.00 10.60
CA THR A 162 -0.16 -10.99 11.36
C THR A 162 1.04 -10.33 12.01
N THR A 163 1.45 -10.78 13.19
CA THR A 163 2.58 -10.18 13.92
C THR A 163 3.91 -10.58 13.28
N LYS A 164 4.06 -11.83 12.90
CA LYS A 164 5.28 -12.40 12.29
C LYS A 164 4.93 -13.63 11.45
N TYR A 165 5.89 -14.09 10.65
CA TYR A 165 5.75 -15.35 9.92
C TYR A 165 5.85 -16.56 10.85
N GLU A 166 4.79 -17.35 10.92
CA GLU A 166 4.66 -18.58 11.69
C GLU A 166 3.86 -19.58 10.86
N PRO A 167 4.50 -20.38 9.98
CA PRO A 167 3.83 -21.15 8.91
C PRO A 167 2.72 -22.05 9.42
N GLU A 168 2.85 -22.65 10.60
CA GLU A 168 1.88 -23.55 11.18
C GLU A 168 0.77 -22.86 12.00
N SER A 169 0.87 -21.54 12.19
CA SER A 169 -0.11 -20.79 12.98
C SER A 169 -1.36 -20.46 12.16
N SER A 170 -2.53 -20.87 12.68
CA SER A 170 -3.84 -20.38 12.23
C SER A 170 -4.33 -19.21 13.10
N LYS A 171 -3.92 -19.13 14.36
CA LYS A 171 -4.31 -18.04 15.27
C LYS A 171 -3.74 -16.69 14.83
N ASN A 172 -2.48 -16.68 14.36
CA ASN A 172 -1.81 -15.50 13.81
C ASN A 172 -1.92 -15.52 12.27
N SER A 173 -3.15 -15.58 11.74
CA SER A 173 -3.43 -15.72 10.32
C SER A 173 -4.80 -15.13 9.95
N ILE A 174 -5.24 -15.36 8.73
CA ILE A 174 -6.46 -14.81 8.14
C ILE A 174 -7.29 -15.90 7.45
N PRO A 175 -8.60 -15.69 7.18
CA PRO A 175 -9.40 -16.55 6.32
C PRO A 175 -8.92 -16.58 4.88
N LEU A 176 -8.97 -17.75 4.24
CA LEU A 176 -8.58 -17.94 2.84
C LEU A 176 -9.82 -18.22 1.96
N TYR A 177 -10.05 -17.34 0.98
CA TYR A 177 -11.11 -17.46 -0.03
C TYR A 177 -10.48 -17.61 -1.41
N THR A 178 -10.69 -18.74 -2.06
CA THR A 178 -10.20 -19.05 -3.42
C THR A 178 -11.31 -19.02 -4.46
N GLU A 179 -12.55 -18.85 -4.02
CA GLU A 179 -13.77 -18.77 -4.80
C GLU A 179 -14.58 -17.53 -4.42
N ALA A 180 -15.50 -17.11 -5.29
CA ALA A 180 -16.41 -16.01 -5.03
C ALA A 180 -17.54 -16.46 -4.05
N ASP A 181 -17.13 -16.74 -2.84
CA ASP A 181 -17.98 -17.23 -1.76
C ASP A 181 -18.11 -16.15 -0.68
N ILE A 182 -19.29 -16.01 -0.13
CA ILE A 182 -19.60 -15.09 0.98
C ILE A 182 -19.80 -15.85 2.30
N ALA A 183 -19.71 -17.18 2.31
CA ALA A 183 -19.81 -17.97 3.53
C ALA A 183 -18.62 -17.70 4.44
N SER A 184 -18.92 -17.60 5.74
CA SER A 184 -17.89 -17.40 6.77
C SER A 184 -16.88 -18.55 6.80
N LYS A 185 -15.59 -18.24 6.74
CA LYS A 185 -14.50 -19.23 6.80
C LYS A 185 -13.60 -18.98 8.01
N PRO A 186 -13.06 -20.05 8.62
CA PRO A 186 -12.08 -19.90 9.69
C PRO A 186 -10.74 -19.38 9.15
N ARG A 187 -9.90 -18.89 10.06
CA ARG A 187 -8.50 -18.65 9.77
C ARG A 187 -7.79 -19.96 9.46
N VAL A 188 -6.97 -19.97 8.43
CA VAL A 188 -6.16 -21.12 8.03
C VAL A 188 -4.70 -20.93 8.45
N LYS A 189 -3.86 -21.96 8.33
CA LYS A 189 -2.42 -21.81 8.57
C LYS A 189 -1.82 -20.77 7.65
N GLN A 190 -0.82 -20.03 8.13
CA GLN A 190 -0.11 -19.05 7.29
C GLN A 190 0.49 -19.72 6.05
N SER A 191 1.02 -20.93 6.18
CA SER A 191 1.58 -21.71 5.05
C SER A 191 0.57 -21.90 3.92
N GLU A 192 -0.71 -22.07 4.21
CA GLU A 192 -1.77 -22.22 3.20
C GLU A 192 -2.02 -20.89 2.46
N VAL A 193 -2.05 -19.77 3.18
CA VAL A 193 -2.20 -18.44 2.56
C VAL A 193 -1.00 -18.11 1.69
N TYR A 194 0.22 -18.33 2.19
CA TYR A 194 1.44 -18.09 1.41
C TYR A 194 1.54 -19.02 0.20
N ALA A 195 1.08 -20.27 0.30
CA ALA A 195 1.01 -21.18 -0.84
C ALA A 195 0.08 -20.63 -1.94
N GLN A 196 -1.08 -20.05 -1.57
CA GLN A 196 -1.98 -19.42 -2.52
C GLN A 196 -1.35 -18.18 -3.16
N ILE A 197 -0.70 -17.30 -2.39
CA ILE A 197 0.02 -16.12 -2.92
C ILE A 197 1.06 -16.54 -3.94
N ILE A 198 1.88 -17.54 -3.61
CA ILE A 198 2.94 -18.05 -4.50
C ILE A 198 2.34 -18.65 -5.77
N SER A 199 1.27 -19.44 -5.66
CA SER A 199 0.57 -20.01 -6.78
C SER A 199 0.06 -18.95 -7.75
N ASP A 200 -0.62 -17.93 -7.22
CA ASP A 200 -1.17 -16.83 -8.00
C ASP A 200 -0.08 -16.01 -8.71
N LEU A 201 0.98 -15.66 -7.99
CA LEU A 201 2.06 -14.86 -8.56
C LEU A 201 2.90 -15.64 -9.59
N LYS A 202 3.11 -16.94 -9.39
CA LYS A 202 3.75 -17.80 -10.40
C LYS A 202 2.88 -17.92 -11.65
N PHE A 203 1.57 -18.17 -11.48
CA PHE A 203 0.64 -18.17 -12.60
C PHE A 203 0.73 -16.86 -13.40
N ALA A 204 0.75 -15.71 -12.72
CA ALA A 204 0.88 -14.41 -13.35
C ALA A 204 2.21 -14.25 -14.10
N ILE A 205 3.34 -14.64 -13.49
CA ILE A 205 4.67 -14.56 -14.12
C ILE A 205 4.74 -15.38 -15.39
N ASP A 206 4.19 -16.59 -15.37
CA ASP A 206 4.23 -17.51 -16.50
C ASP A 206 3.33 -17.03 -17.66
N ASN A 207 2.15 -16.52 -17.33
CA ASN A 207 1.14 -16.12 -18.30
C ASN A 207 1.22 -14.64 -18.75
N LEU A 208 2.02 -13.79 -18.12
CA LEU A 208 2.32 -12.43 -18.57
C LEU A 208 3.59 -12.34 -19.44
N ASN A 209 4.14 -13.48 -19.85
CA ASN A 209 5.24 -13.49 -20.82
C ASN A 209 4.74 -12.99 -22.18
N GLY A 210 5.41 -11.97 -22.73
CA GLY A 210 4.99 -11.32 -23.98
C GLY A 210 3.93 -10.22 -23.79
N PHE A 211 3.37 -10.03 -22.60
CA PHE A 211 2.41 -8.97 -22.34
C PHE A 211 3.07 -7.59 -22.35
N THR A 212 2.60 -6.74 -23.26
CA THR A 212 2.93 -5.31 -23.28
C THR A 212 1.77 -4.51 -22.70
N ARG A 213 2.01 -3.89 -21.56
CA ARG A 213 0.97 -3.09 -20.86
C ARG A 213 0.81 -1.71 -21.49
N ALA A 214 -0.41 -1.16 -21.45
CA ALA A 214 -0.71 0.18 -21.97
C ALA A 214 -0.06 1.31 -21.14
N ASN A 215 0.06 1.11 -19.82
CA ASN A 215 0.64 2.08 -18.90
C ASN A 215 1.20 1.37 -17.65
N LYS A 216 1.90 2.12 -16.79
CA LYS A 216 2.52 1.59 -15.57
C LYS A 216 1.51 1.31 -14.44
N GLY A 217 0.23 1.64 -14.58
CA GLY A 217 -0.84 1.26 -13.66
C GLY A 217 -1.18 -0.23 -13.69
N MET A 218 -0.83 -0.93 -14.77
CA MET A 218 -1.12 -2.36 -14.96
C MET A 218 0.06 -3.23 -14.46
N ILE A 219 -0.26 -4.34 -13.83
CA ILE A 219 0.73 -5.35 -13.44
C ILE A 219 1.25 -6.08 -14.68
N ASN A 220 2.56 -6.03 -14.90
CA ASN A 220 3.26 -6.85 -15.88
C ASN A 220 4.06 -7.96 -15.18
N ARG A 221 4.76 -8.78 -15.99
CA ARG A 221 5.57 -9.90 -15.49
C ARG A 221 6.57 -9.48 -14.41
N ASN A 222 7.24 -8.34 -14.57
CA ASN A 222 8.26 -7.88 -13.64
C ASN A 222 7.67 -7.36 -12.31
N VAL A 223 6.49 -6.75 -12.34
CA VAL A 223 5.75 -6.39 -11.12
C VAL A 223 5.31 -7.65 -10.36
N ALA A 224 4.82 -8.67 -11.06
CA ALA A 224 4.47 -9.95 -10.44
C ALA A 224 5.69 -10.65 -9.80
N LYS A 225 6.86 -10.62 -10.47
CA LYS A 225 8.14 -11.08 -9.89
C LYS A 225 8.51 -10.29 -8.63
N GLY A 226 8.31 -8.97 -8.63
CA GLY A 226 8.57 -8.12 -7.48
C GLY A 226 7.70 -8.48 -6.27
N LEU A 227 6.41 -8.69 -6.48
CA LEU A 227 5.49 -9.16 -5.43
C LEU A 227 5.89 -10.55 -4.89
N LEU A 228 6.31 -11.46 -5.77
CA LEU A 228 6.79 -12.79 -5.38
C LEU A 228 8.10 -12.71 -4.59
N ALA A 229 9.02 -11.81 -4.97
CA ALA A 229 10.26 -11.58 -4.22
C ALA A 229 9.97 -11.07 -2.79
N TYR A 230 9.05 -10.14 -2.62
CA TYR A 230 8.60 -9.69 -1.29
C TYR A 230 7.90 -10.81 -0.51
N THR A 231 7.14 -11.66 -1.17
CA THR A 231 6.50 -12.83 -0.56
C THR A 231 7.54 -13.78 0.02
N TYR A 232 8.54 -14.15 -0.78
CA TYR A 232 9.65 -14.99 -0.31
C TYR A 232 10.49 -14.31 0.76
N ALA A 233 10.70 -13.00 0.69
CA ALA A 233 11.42 -12.25 1.71
C ALA A 233 10.70 -12.30 3.08
N ALA A 234 9.37 -12.19 3.09
CA ALA A 234 8.57 -12.34 4.30
C ALA A 234 8.65 -13.75 4.92
N MET A 235 8.91 -14.77 4.11
CA MET A 235 9.08 -16.17 4.53
C MET A 235 10.54 -16.51 4.90
N GLY A 236 11.50 -15.63 4.65
CA GLY A 236 12.93 -15.89 4.87
C GLY A 236 13.60 -16.76 3.79
N GLU A 237 12.97 -16.95 2.63
CA GLU A 237 13.45 -17.74 1.51
C GLU A 237 14.52 -16.98 0.69
N ASN A 238 15.63 -16.62 1.33
CA ASN A 238 16.61 -15.67 0.81
C ASN A 238 17.20 -16.06 -0.55
N GLN A 239 17.38 -17.37 -0.85
CA GLN A 239 17.88 -17.81 -2.15
C GLN A 239 16.92 -17.42 -3.28
N LYS A 240 15.62 -17.66 -3.11
CA LYS A 240 14.59 -17.29 -4.10
C LYS A 240 14.45 -15.78 -4.25
N VAL A 241 14.63 -15.04 -3.14
CA VAL A 241 14.65 -13.57 -3.17
C VAL A 241 15.81 -13.06 -4.02
N ALA A 242 17.03 -13.56 -3.77
CA ALA A 242 18.22 -13.15 -4.50
C ALA A 242 18.09 -13.42 -6.00
N GLU A 243 17.57 -14.59 -6.39
CA GLU A 243 17.34 -14.97 -7.77
C GLU A 243 16.35 -14.03 -8.48
N LEU A 244 15.16 -13.81 -7.89
CA LEU A 244 14.13 -12.96 -8.47
C LEU A 244 14.54 -11.49 -8.53
N ALA A 245 15.15 -10.96 -7.46
CA ALA A 245 15.57 -9.57 -7.43
C ALA A 245 16.71 -9.29 -8.42
N GLN A 246 17.68 -10.20 -8.57
CA GLN A 246 18.73 -10.09 -9.59
C GLN A 246 18.16 -10.23 -11.02
N ASP A 247 17.17 -11.12 -11.23
CA ASP A 247 16.49 -11.22 -12.52
C ASP A 247 15.77 -9.91 -12.89
N ILE A 248 15.09 -9.28 -11.94
CA ILE A 248 14.49 -7.95 -12.14
C ILE A 248 15.56 -6.92 -12.50
N ILE A 249 16.65 -6.82 -11.72
CA ILE A 249 17.74 -5.87 -11.94
C ILE A 249 18.33 -6.02 -13.34
N ASN A 250 18.55 -7.24 -13.78
CA ASN A 250 19.29 -7.52 -15.02
C ASN A 250 18.41 -7.54 -16.26
N ASN A 251 17.12 -7.92 -16.14
CA ASN A 251 16.28 -8.28 -17.27
C ASN A 251 14.98 -7.46 -17.38
N SER A 252 14.68 -6.58 -16.42
CA SER A 252 13.42 -5.81 -16.48
C SER A 252 13.49 -4.59 -17.40
N GLY A 253 14.68 -4.08 -17.67
CA GLY A 253 14.91 -2.86 -18.46
C GLY A 253 14.69 -1.55 -17.68
N PHE A 254 14.32 -1.60 -16.38
CA PHE A 254 14.16 -0.39 -15.57
C PHE A 254 15.52 0.08 -15.01
N PRO A 255 15.91 1.37 -15.24
CA PRO A 255 17.12 1.92 -14.63
C PRO A 255 16.88 2.30 -13.16
N LEU A 256 17.95 2.42 -12.39
CA LEU A 256 17.89 3.04 -11.06
C LEU A 256 17.37 4.49 -11.16
N THR A 257 16.64 4.93 -10.13
CA THR A 257 16.34 6.36 -9.95
C THR A 257 17.65 7.15 -9.98
N SER A 258 17.77 8.07 -10.92
CA SER A 258 18.99 8.86 -11.10
C SER A 258 19.22 9.79 -9.91
N ARG A 259 20.45 10.27 -9.78
CA ARG A 259 20.82 11.26 -8.76
C ARG A 259 19.96 12.53 -8.88
N GLU A 260 19.70 13.00 -10.09
CA GLU A 260 18.84 14.15 -10.34
C GLU A 260 17.38 13.89 -9.93
N GLN A 261 16.85 12.70 -10.22
CA GLN A 261 15.48 12.34 -9.87
C GLN A 261 15.27 12.09 -8.36
N THR A 262 16.35 11.87 -7.60
CA THR A 262 16.26 11.46 -6.18
C THR A 262 15.82 12.59 -5.26
N VAL A 263 16.22 13.84 -5.52
CA VAL A 263 15.97 15.00 -4.66
C VAL A 263 15.81 16.28 -5.47
N TYR A 264 14.94 17.16 -5.02
CA TYR A 264 14.77 18.49 -5.61
C TYR A 264 15.99 19.36 -5.38
N ASP A 265 16.47 19.98 -6.47
CA ASP A 265 17.52 20.99 -6.44
C ASP A 265 16.88 22.38 -6.65
N ALA A 266 16.94 23.21 -5.62
CA ALA A 266 16.35 24.56 -5.63
C ALA A 266 17.04 25.51 -6.63
N THR A 267 18.31 25.25 -6.99
CA THR A 267 19.07 26.07 -7.95
C THR A 267 18.61 25.81 -9.37
N THR A 268 18.51 24.54 -9.76
CA THR A 268 18.08 24.14 -11.10
C THR A 268 16.58 24.03 -11.23
N ARG A 269 15.84 23.99 -10.10
CA ARG A 269 14.39 23.75 -9.99
C ARG A 269 13.97 22.42 -10.63
N LYS A 270 14.79 21.40 -10.48
CA LYS A 270 14.57 20.05 -11.05
C LYS A 270 14.76 18.98 -10.01
N GLY A 271 14.33 17.78 -10.36
CA GLY A 271 14.48 16.58 -9.55
C GLY A 271 13.46 16.42 -8.44
N GLY A 272 13.47 15.28 -7.78
CA GLY A 272 12.49 14.92 -6.74
C GLY A 272 11.07 14.83 -7.27
N GLY A 273 10.11 15.11 -6.38
CA GLY A 273 8.67 15.11 -6.69
C GLY A 273 8.03 13.77 -6.49
N PHE A 274 8.61 12.68 -6.98
CA PHE A 274 8.00 11.33 -6.94
C PHE A 274 6.50 11.37 -7.26
N ASN A 275 6.16 12.09 -8.33
CA ASN A 275 4.81 12.51 -8.68
C ASN A 275 4.45 12.30 -10.15
N ASP A 276 5.29 11.57 -10.90
CA ASP A 276 5.10 11.26 -12.32
C ASP A 276 5.33 9.75 -12.54
N VAL A 277 4.27 9.05 -12.92
CA VAL A 277 4.29 7.61 -13.22
C VAL A 277 5.23 7.26 -14.38
N ASN A 278 5.54 8.23 -15.25
CA ASN A 278 6.47 8.03 -16.36
C ASN A 278 7.93 7.99 -15.92
N THR A 279 8.27 8.31 -14.66
CA THR A 279 9.63 8.16 -14.14
C THR A 279 10.20 6.77 -14.47
N ASP A 280 11.36 6.72 -15.14
CA ASP A 280 11.90 5.50 -15.75
C ASP A 280 12.09 4.34 -14.76
N SER A 281 12.48 4.65 -13.52
CA SER A 281 12.71 3.67 -12.47
C SER A 281 11.43 3.04 -11.91
N TRP A 282 10.26 3.63 -12.17
CA TRP A 282 8.99 3.12 -11.65
C TRP A 282 8.50 1.92 -12.43
N MET A 283 8.32 0.81 -11.73
CA MET A 283 7.81 -0.45 -12.26
C MET A 283 6.28 -0.49 -12.23
N TRP A 284 5.66 0.09 -11.19
CA TRP A 284 4.21 0.14 -10.98
C TRP A 284 3.84 1.41 -10.25
N GLY A 285 2.76 2.03 -10.67
CA GLY A 285 2.24 3.28 -10.10
C GLY A 285 0.79 3.52 -10.53
N ALA A 286 0.21 4.61 -10.06
CA ALA A 286 -1.10 5.07 -10.52
C ALA A 286 -0.96 6.45 -11.16
N ASP A 287 -1.49 6.57 -12.36
CA ASP A 287 -1.64 7.83 -13.10
C ASP A 287 -2.91 8.53 -12.60
N LEU A 288 -2.75 9.67 -11.93
CA LEU A 288 -3.85 10.45 -11.37
C LEU A 288 -4.20 11.62 -12.28
N ILE A 289 -5.40 11.58 -12.80
CA ILE A 289 -5.90 12.60 -13.72
C ILE A 289 -6.99 13.47 -13.05
N ILE A 290 -7.25 14.63 -13.60
CA ILE A 290 -8.21 15.60 -13.06
C ILE A 290 -9.63 15.01 -12.90
N ASP A 291 -10.01 14.11 -13.78
CA ASP A 291 -11.31 13.43 -13.75
C ASP A 291 -11.48 12.47 -12.55
N ASN A 292 -10.40 12.18 -11.82
CA ASN A 292 -10.50 11.41 -10.59
C ASN A 292 -11.10 12.22 -9.42
N ASP A 293 -11.12 13.55 -9.51
CA ASP A 293 -11.66 14.48 -8.52
C ASP A 293 -11.10 14.28 -7.10
N PHE A 294 -9.78 14.07 -7.01
CA PHE A 294 -9.11 13.90 -5.72
C PHE A 294 -8.76 15.23 -5.08
N THR A 295 -8.97 15.29 -3.76
CA THR A 295 -8.63 16.42 -2.90
C THR A 295 -7.96 15.92 -1.61
N LEU A 296 -8.48 16.29 -0.44
CA LEU A 296 -8.00 15.85 0.87
C LEU A 296 -8.04 14.32 1.07
N ASN A 297 -8.90 13.62 0.35
CA ASN A 297 -9.09 12.16 0.37
C ASN A 297 -8.08 11.41 -0.52
N SER A 298 -6.83 11.78 -0.41
CA SER A 298 -5.71 11.21 -1.18
C SER A 298 -4.43 11.21 -0.35
N TRP A 299 -3.42 10.49 -0.81
CA TRP A 299 -2.10 10.53 -0.18
C TRP A 299 -1.51 11.96 -0.19
N TRP A 300 -1.62 12.66 -1.31
CA TRP A 300 -1.15 14.05 -1.42
C TRP A 300 -1.89 14.99 -0.46
N GLY A 301 -3.21 14.80 -0.32
CA GLY A 301 -4.03 15.51 0.65
C GLY A 301 -3.69 15.22 2.12
N MET A 302 -2.90 14.17 2.40
CA MET A 302 -2.45 13.81 3.74
C MET A 302 -0.99 14.16 4.00
N MET A 303 -0.13 14.24 2.96
CA MET A 303 1.32 14.23 3.11
C MET A 303 2.02 15.48 2.59
N ASP A 304 1.54 16.08 1.49
CA ASP A 304 2.27 17.14 0.80
C ASP A 304 1.90 18.52 1.30
N VAL A 305 2.88 19.32 1.68
CA VAL A 305 2.68 20.70 2.14
C VAL A 305 2.41 21.70 0.99
N TYR A 306 2.71 21.33 -0.24
CA TYR A 306 2.40 22.14 -1.44
C TYR A 306 1.02 21.82 -2.03
N THR A 307 0.36 20.79 -1.52
CA THR A 307 -1.04 20.49 -1.77
C THR A 307 -1.91 21.14 -0.68
N TYR A 308 -3.14 21.52 -0.99
CA TYR A 308 -4.16 21.83 0.01
C TYR A 308 -4.46 20.55 0.80
N SER A 309 -3.75 20.38 1.88
CA SER A 309 -3.62 19.10 2.58
C SER A 309 -3.70 19.27 4.09
N TYR A 310 -3.90 18.15 4.77
CA TYR A 310 -3.79 18.10 6.23
C TYR A 310 -2.35 18.33 6.71
N ALA A 311 -1.34 17.97 5.94
CA ALA A 311 0.05 18.28 6.28
C ALA A 311 0.32 19.78 6.28
N TRP A 312 -0.19 20.51 5.29
CA TRP A 312 -0.12 21.97 5.23
C TRP A 312 -0.97 22.64 6.32
N ALA A 313 -2.15 22.08 6.61
CA ALA A 313 -3.13 22.68 7.53
C ALA A 313 -2.85 22.43 9.03
N GLY A 314 -1.89 21.55 9.39
CA GLY A 314 -1.48 21.33 10.78
C GLY A 314 -1.39 19.89 11.27
N ASP A 315 -1.38 18.91 10.38
CA ASP A 315 -1.06 17.48 10.67
C ASP A 315 0.16 17.02 9.86
N PRO A 316 1.32 17.72 9.93
CA PRO A 316 2.49 17.41 9.15
C PRO A 316 3.13 16.10 9.58
N LYS A 317 3.67 15.39 8.59
CA LYS A 317 4.39 14.12 8.78
C LYS A 317 5.82 14.27 8.28
N ALA A 318 6.76 13.83 9.09
CA ALA A 318 8.19 14.03 8.87
C ALA A 318 8.95 12.71 9.02
N ILE A 319 10.19 12.68 8.58
CA ILE A 319 11.10 11.60 8.93
C ILE A 319 11.38 11.63 10.43
N ASP A 320 11.51 10.44 11.04
CA ASP A 320 12.00 10.29 12.41
C ASP A 320 13.37 10.97 12.56
N ASP A 321 13.56 11.80 13.61
CA ASP A 321 14.79 12.59 13.80
C ASP A 321 16.02 11.72 14.03
N LYS A 322 15.89 10.54 14.68
CA LYS A 322 16.97 9.58 14.83
C LYS A 322 17.35 8.90 13.52
N LEU A 323 16.36 8.60 12.68
CA LEU A 323 16.61 8.07 11.33
C LEU A 323 17.31 9.13 10.48
N TYR A 324 16.82 10.38 10.50
CA TYR A 324 17.44 11.50 9.77
C TYR A 324 18.89 11.74 10.19
N ALA A 325 19.20 11.66 11.48
CA ALA A 325 20.56 11.82 12.01
C ALA A 325 21.52 10.73 11.49
N GLN A 326 21.03 9.54 11.15
CA GLN A 326 21.83 8.44 10.59
C GLN A 326 22.13 8.60 9.11
N ILE A 327 21.44 9.51 8.38
CA ILE A 327 21.76 9.79 6.97
C ILE A 327 23.10 10.52 6.92
N ARG A 328 24.07 9.94 6.19
CA ARG A 328 25.44 10.50 6.06
C ARG A 328 25.40 11.90 5.46
N THR A 329 26.36 12.74 5.84
CA THR A 329 26.37 14.18 5.47
C THR A 329 26.37 14.40 3.96
N ASN A 330 27.12 13.60 3.20
CA ASN A 330 27.21 13.73 1.73
C ASN A 330 26.10 12.96 0.98
N ASP A 331 25.27 12.19 1.69
CA ASP A 331 24.14 11.49 1.07
C ASP A 331 23.07 12.50 0.66
N ILE A 332 22.80 12.57 -0.64
CA ILE A 332 21.86 13.57 -1.20
C ILE A 332 20.43 13.36 -0.67
N ARG A 333 20.07 12.16 -0.24
CA ARG A 333 18.75 11.86 0.33
C ARG A 333 18.49 12.64 1.63
N LYS A 334 19.53 13.07 2.32
CA LYS A 334 19.40 13.96 3.48
C LYS A 334 18.67 15.26 3.13
N LYS A 335 18.89 15.77 1.90
CA LYS A 335 18.24 16.98 1.38
C LYS A 335 16.78 16.77 0.95
N GLN A 336 16.27 15.54 0.97
CA GLN A 336 14.85 15.26 0.70
C GLN A 336 13.93 15.86 1.77
N PHE A 337 14.47 16.09 2.97
CA PHE A 337 13.73 16.56 4.14
C PHE A 337 14.13 18.00 4.48
N ASP A 338 13.14 18.87 4.63
CA ASP A 338 13.33 20.29 4.84
C ASP A 338 12.23 20.85 5.77
N THR A 339 12.31 22.15 6.06
CA THR A 339 11.35 22.90 6.91
C THR A 339 10.73 24.02 6.06
N PRO A 340 9.75 23.70 5.20
CA PRO A 340 9.14 24.68 4.28
C PRO A 340 8.20 25.65 4.98
N LEU A 341 7.72 25.30 6.18
CA LEU A 341 6.89 26.17 7.03
C LEU A 341 7.13 25.84 8.51
N ALA A 342 6.85 26.79 9.39
CA ALA A 342 6.98 26.62 10.84
C ALA A 342 6.09 25.48 11.36
N GLY A 343 6.63 24.61 12.22
CA GLY A 343 5.94 23.45 12.76
C GLY A 343 5.89 22.24 11.82
N ALA A 344 6.59 22.31 10.69
CA ALA A 344 6.73 21.22 9.72
C ALA A 344 8.21 20.92 9.44
N GLU A 345 8.97 20.67 10.51
CA GLU A 345 10.39 20.35 10.44
C GLU A 345 10.60 18.94 9.87
N LEU A 346 11.61 18.80 9.03
CA LEU A 346 12.00 17.52 8.42
C LEU A 346 10.88 16.83 7.61
N VAL A 347 9.93 17.58 7.05
CA VAL A 347 8.94 17.02 6.13
C VAL A 347 9.58 16.70 4.78
N PRO A 348 9.05 15.73 3.98
CA PRO A 348 9.67 15.23 2.76
C PRO A 348 9.49 16.18 1.56
N SER A 349 9.57 17.49 1.77
CA SER A 349 9.20 18.53 0.81
C SER A 349 10.09 18.62 -0.44
N ASN A 350 11.23 17.93 -0.46
CA ASN A 350 12.14 17.81 -1.61
C ASN A 350 12.17 16.39 -2.19
N LYS A 351 11.42 15.45 -1.60
CA LYS A 351 11.16 14.11 -2.16
C LYS A 351 9.79 14.04 -2.80
N PHE A 352 8.74 14.44 -2.08
CA PHE A 352 7.35 14.39 -2.51
C PHE A 352 6.76 15.80 -2.50
N PHE A 353 6.31 16.30 -3.64
CA PHE A 353 5.72 17.64 -3.73
C PHE A 353 4.88 17.82 -5.00
N ALA A 354 3.87 18.68 -4.93
CA ALA A 354 3.17 19.18 -6.11
C ALA A 354 4.11 20.06 -6.96
N PRO A 355 4.12 19.94 -8.29
CA PRO A 355 5.13 20.54 -9.18
C PRO A 355 5.32 22.05 -9.00
N ASP A 356 4.25 22.80 -8.77
CA ASP A 356 4.30 24.27 -8.63
C ASP A 356 4.95 24.73 -7.32
N ARG A 357 5.08 23.85 -6.32
CA ARG A 357 5.67 24.13 -5.01
C ARG A 357 5.11 25.38 -4.33
N VAL A 358 3.82 25.63 -4.47
CA VAL A 358 3.07 26.69 -3.77
C VAL A 358 2.43 26.08 -2.51
N LEU A 359 2.76 26.57 -1.34
CA LEU A 359 2.22 26.06 -0.07
C LEU A 359 0.68 26.05 -0.07
N GLY A 360 0.07 24.87 0.12
CA GLY A 360 -1.37 24.66 0.01
C GLY A 360 -1.96 24.95 -1.36
N GLY A 361 -1.15 24.96 -2.42
CA GLY A 361 -1.53 25.44 -3.75
C GLY A 361 -2.32 24.45 -4.56
N GLN A 362 -1.86 23.18 -4.66
CA GLN A 362 -2.54 22.16 -5.46
C GLN A 362 -3.88 21.79 -4.83
N ARG A 363 -4.97 22.01 -5.57
CA ARG A 363 -6.33 21.70 -5.10
C ARG A 363 -6.94 20.51 -5.81
N ASN A 364 -6.67 20.38 -7.10
CA ASN A 364 -7.04 19.22 -7.91
C ASN A 364 -5.78 18.36 -8.09
N ILE A 365 -5.83 17.14 -7.59
CA ILE A 365 -4.63 16.31 -7.51
C ILE A 365 -4.45 15.55 -8.82
N THR A 366 -3.33 15.83 -9.47
CA THR A 366 -2.86 15.16 -10.69
C THR A 366 -1.43 14.63 -10.52
N THR A 367 -0.95 14.60 -9.30
CA THR A 367 0.35 14.02 -8.92
C THR A 367 0.19 12.52 -8.68
N ASP A 368 1.03 11.72 -9.32
CA ASP A 368 0.90 10.27 -9.39
C ASP A 368 1.37 9.53 -8.12
N TYR A 369 0.99 8.26 -8.02
CA TYR A 369 1.45 7.38 -6.94
C TYR A 369 2.47 6.36 -7.42
N VAL A 370 3.59 6.22 -6.69
CA VAL A 370 4.51 5.08 -6.83
C VAL A 370 4.04 3.93 -5.94
N TYR A 371 4.01 2.71 -6.51
CA TYR A 371 3.77 1.46 -5.76
C TYR A 371 5.02 0.56 -5.75
N MET A 372 5.80 0.57 -6.82
CA MET A 372 7.00 -0.26 -6.94
C MET A 372 8.00 0.39 -7.89
N ARG A 373 9.27 0.41 -7.52
CA ARG A 373 10.38 0.86 -8.36
C ARG A 373 11.57 -0.08 -8.28
N VAL A 374 12.42 -0.06 -9.29
CA VAL A 374 13.53 -1.03 -9.39
C VAL A 374 14.54 -0.92 -8.25
N ASP A 375 14.71 0.25 -7.66
CA ASP A 375 15.62 0.51 -6.55
C ASP A 375 15.36 -0.42 -5.35
N GLU A 376 14.10 -0.79 -5.13
CA GLU A 376 13.70 -1.75 -4.09
C GLU A 376 14.43 -3.10 -4.24
N PHE A 377 14.63 -3.54 -5.48
CA PHE A 377 15.23 -4.84 -5.76
C PHE A 377 16.74 -4.87 -5.64
N TYR A 378 17.42 -3.72 -5.82
CA TYR A 378 18.84 -3.60 -5.47
C TYR A 378 19.07 -3.80 -3.96
N LEU A 379 18.21 -3.20 -3.13
CA LEU A 379 18.27 -3.38 -1.68
C LEU A 379 17.88 -4.80 -1.26
N LEU A 380 16.81 -5.34 -1.84
CA LEU A 380 16.30 -6.66 -1.52
C LEU A 380 17.27 -7.77 -1.95
N ALA A 381 17.91 -7.65 -3.12
CA ALA A 381 18.96 -8.56 -3.57
C ALA A 381 20.19 -8.51 -2.65
N ALA A 382 20.64 -7.30 -2.31
CA ALA A 382 21.78 -7.13 -1.41
C ALA A 382 21.49 -7.70 -0.02
N GLU A 383 20.29 -7.45 0.53
CA GLU A 383 19.83 -8.01 1.80
C GLU A 383 19.84 -9.54 1.78
N ALA A 384 19.23 -10.14 0.77
CA ALA A 384 19.14 -11.59 0.63
C ALA A 384 20.52 -12.26 0.48
N LEU A 385 21.39 -11.69 -0.37
CA LEU A 385 22.75 -12.18 -0.56
C LEU A 385 23.59 -12.07 0.73
N ALA A 386 23.47 -10.98 1.48
CA ALA A 386 24.15 -10.83 2.76
C ALA A 386 23.66 -11.88 3.78
N LYS A 387 22.35 -12.15 3.84
CA LYS A 387 21.78 -13.22 4.68
C LYS A 387 22.25 -14.63 4.29
N LEU A 388 22.61 -14.83 3.02
CA LEU A 388 23.20 -16.07 2.51
C LEU A 388 24.73 -16.15 2.72
N GLY A 389 25.36 -15.13 3.30
CA GLY A 389 26.82 -15.05 3.47
C GLY A 389 27.56 -14.73 2.16
N GLN A 390 26.86 -14.30 1.11
CA GLN A 390 27.44 -13.93 -0.17
C GLN A 390 27.81 -12.44 -0.20
N ASP A 391 28.61 -12.00 0.77
CA ASP A 391 28.90 -10.60 1.05
C ASP A 391 29.50 -9.83 -0.13
N ALA A 392 30.40 -10.45 -0.89
CA ALA A 392 31.05 -9.81 -2.04
C ALA A 392 30.02 -9.42 -3.13
N GLN A 393 29.06 -10.31 -3.41
CA GLN A 393 27.99 -10.04 -4.36
C GLN A 393 27.00 -9.00 -3.80
N ALA A 394 26.64 -9.12 -2.52
CA ALA A 394 25.77 -8.18 -1.82
C ALA A 394 26.35 -6.75 -1.90
N LYS A 395 27.62 -6.56 -1.53
CA LYS A 395 28.34 -5.27 -1.61
C LYS A 395 28.36 -4.72 -3.03
N THR A 396 28.58 -5.57 -4.03
CA THR A 396 28.60 -5.15 -5.45
C THR A 396 27.26 -4.58 -5.90
N ILE A 397 26.14 -5.26 -5.59
CA ILE A 397 24.80 -4.80 -5.96
C ILE A 397 24.42 -3.55 -5.16
N TYR A 398 24.69 -3.57 -3.86
CA TYR A 398 24.39 -2.46 -2.97
C TYR A 398 25.11 -1.16 -3.37
N LYS A 399 26.40 -1.24 -3.68
CA LYS A 399 27.16 -0.09 -4.14
C LYS A 399 26.65 0.52 -5.45
N LYS A 400 26.03 -0.27 -6.35
CA LYS A 400 25.40 0.28 -7.57
C LYS A 400 24.30 1.28 -7.22
N LEU A 401 23.44 0.96 -6.25
CA LEU A 401 22.41 1.90 -5.78
C LEU A 401 23.05 3.10 -5.09
N LEU A 402 23.97 2.88 -4.16
CA LEU A 402 24.60 3.96 -3.41
C LEU A 402 25.35 4.95 -4.30
N MET A 403 25.96 4.52 -5.41
CA MET A 403 26.60 5.41 -6.39
C MET A 403 25.67 6.51 -6.89
N GLN A 404 24.37 6.28 -6.92
CA GLN A 404 23.36 7.28 -7.31
C GLN A 404 22.88 8.15 -6.13
N ARG A 405 23.37 7.90 -4.91
CA ARG A 405 22.91 8.59 -3.68
C ARG A 405 23.95 9.55 -3.09
N TYR A 406 25.09 9.69 -3.77
CA TYR A 406 26.14 10.63 -3.41
C TYR A 406 26.49 11.53 -4.61
N PRO A 407 27.09 12.75 -4.39
CA PRO A 407 27.54 13.59 -5.48
C PRO A 407 28.50 12.82 -6.40
N GLU A 408 28.41 12.99 -7.71
CA GLU A 408 29.15 12.21 -8.68
C GLU A 408 30.67 12.24 -8.45
N ALA A 409 31.19 13.42 -8.14
CA ALA A 409 32.61 13.63 -7.91
C ALA A 409 33.19 12.88 -6.69
N THR A 410 32.36 12.55 -5.70
CA THR A 410 32.79 11.94 -4.43
C THR A 410 32.17 10.56 -4.19
N ALA A 411 31.19 10.15 -4.99
CA ALA A 411 30.43 8.93 -4.75
C ALA A 411 31.29 7.69 -4.52
N ALA A 412 32.33 7.47 -5.32
CA ALA A 412 33.23 6.32 -5.17
C ALA A 412 33.95 6.33 -3.81
N THR A 413 34.38 7.49 -3.32
CA THR A 413 35.03 7.66 -2.02
C THR A 413 34.01 7.53 -0.89
N ASP A 414 32.83 8.16 -1.03
CA ASP A 414 31.80 8.17 -0.01
C ASP A 414 31.25 6.77 0.28
N ILE A 415 31.19 5.88 -0.72
CA ILE A 415 30.69 4.50 -0.57
C ILE A 415 31.78 3.47 -0.27
N ALA A 416 33.07 3.86 -0.25
CA ALA A 416 34.19 2.92 -0.03
C ALA A 416 34.12 2.20 1.32
N TYR A 417 33.45 2.80 2.32
CA TYR A 417 33.24 2.17 3.64
C TYR A 417 32.54 0.82 3.56
N VAL A 418 31.71 0.59 2.53
CA VAL A 418 30.95 -0.65 2.35
C VAL A 418 31.89 -1.85 2.24
N ASP A 419 33.08 -1.67 1.64
CA ASP A 419 34.04 -2.75 1.44
C ASP A 419 34.58 -3.29 2.78
N GLY A 420 34.67 -2.44 3.81
CA GLY A 420 35.14 -2.80 5.16
C GLY A 420 34.07 -3.40 6.06
N LEU A 421 32.80 -3.42 5.69
CA LEU A 421 31.73 -3.92 6.56
C LEU A 421 31.82 -5.44 6.73
N THR A 422 31.70 -5.89 7.99
CA THR A 422 31.43 -7.31 8.31
C THR A 422 30.03 -7.69 7.85
N ASN A 423 29.71 -8.99 7.78
CA ASN A 423 28.37 -9.45 7.37
C ASN A 423 27.24 -8.81 8.18
N THR A 424 27.35 -8.79 9.51
CA THR A 424 26.32 -8.16 10.37
C THR A 424 26.20 -6.66 10.11
N GLN A 425 27.32 -5.95 10.00
CA GLN A 425 27.31 -4.53 9.68
C GLN A 425 26.72 -4.24 8.31
N LEU A 426 27.00 -5.10 7.32
CA LEU A 426 26.44 -5.00 5.99
C LEU A 426 24.90 -5.15 6.01
N GLN A 427 24.39 -6.14 6.72
CA GLN A 427 22.94 -6.33 6.88
C GLN A 427 22.28 -5.13 7.57
N ASP A 428 22.92 -4.59 8.62
CA ASP A 428 22.42 -3.42 9.34
C ASP A 428 22.43 -2.15 8.45
N ASP A 429 23.49 -1.95 7.68
CA ASP A 429 23.62 -0.81 6.77
C ASP A 429 22.62 -0.90 5.60
N ILE A 430 22.40 -2.08 5.03
CA ILE A 430 21.37 -2.30 4.00
C ILE A 430 19.96 -2.05 4.58
N TYR A 431 19.67 -2.50 5.80
CA TYR A 431 18.41 -2.23 6.46
C TYR A 431 18.20 -0.73 6.70
N LEU A 432 19.23 -0.03 7.20
CA LEU A 432 19.20 1.43 7.36
C LEU A 432 18.91 2.13 6.02
N ASN A 433 19.62 1.75 4.97
CA ASN A 433 19.45 2.36 3.66
C ASN A 433 18.12 1.99 3.00
N THR A 434 17.52 0.86 3.32
CA THR A 434 16.15 0.52 2.89
C THR A 434 15.14 1.52 3.48
N ARG A 435 15.26 1.85 4.75
CA ARG A 435 14.40 2.83 5.44
C ARG A 435 14.57 4.25 4.90
N ILE A 436 15.81 4.66 4.60
CA ILE A 436 16.11 5.99 4.03
C ILE A 436 15.60 6.07 2.58
N GLU A 437 15.92 5.07 1.77
CA GLU A 437 15.59 5.05 0.34
C GLU A 437 14.09 5.03 0.09
N LEU A 438 13.39 4.17 0.81
CA LEU A 438 11.99 3.88 0.57
C LEU A 438 11.05 4.60 1.57
N TRP A 439 11.54 5.63 2.22
CA TRP A 439 10.74 6.45 3.14
C TRP A 439 9.50 7.03 2.43
N GLY A 440 8.33 6.88 3.03
CA GLY A 440 7.04 7.34 2.47
C GLY A 440 6.45 6.41 1.39
N GLU A 441 7.07 5.25 1.14
CA GLU A 441 6.65 4.31 0.10
C GLU A 441 6.06 3.00 0.67
N GLY A 442 5.86 2.91 2.00
CA GLY A 442 5.24 1.76 2.67
C GLY A 442 6.09 0.49 2.72
N LYS A 443 7.42 0.59 2.52
CA LYS A 443 8.32 -0.57 2.45
C LYS A 443 9.13 -0.81 3.72
N SER A 444 9.30 0.22 4.54
CA SER A 444 10.07 0.14 5.79
C SER A 444 9.46 -0.85 6.78
N TYR A 445 8.14 -0.91 6.87
CA TYR A 445 7.44 -1.88 7.71
C TYR A 445 7.68 -3.33 7.27
N LEU A 446 7.69 -3.59 5.96
CA LEU A 446 8.03 -4.91 5.42
C LEU A 446 9.47 -5.30 5.78
N ALA A 447 10.40 -4.33 5.69
CA ALA A 447 11.80 -4.53 6.07
C ALA A 447 11.96 -4.76 7.59
N LEU A 448 11.24 -4.01 8.43
CA LEU A 448 11.22 -4.18 9.89
C LEU A 448 10.88 -5.63 10.25
N LYS A 449 9.78 -6.16 9.69
CA LYS A 449 9.27 -7.50 10.03
C LYS A 449 10.20 -8.61 9.56
N ARG A 450 10.65 -8.61 8.28
CA ARG A 450 11.52 -9.67 7.74
C ARG A 450 12.94 -9.67 8.30
N ASN A 451 13.39 -8.52 8.83
CA ASN A 451 14.70 -8.39 9.49
C ASN A 451 14.63 -8.47 11.01
N HIS A 452 13.45 -8.69 11.59
CA HIS A 452 13.22 -8.81 13.04
C HIS A 452 13.82 -7.65 13.84
N LYS A 453 13.72 -6.43 13.31
CA LYS A 453 14.32 -5.24 13.93
C LYS A 453 13.40 -4.60 14.97
N THR A 454 13.97 -3.74 15.79
CA THR A 454 13.24 -2.97 16.80
C THR A 454 12.92 -1.58 16.24
N VAL A 455 11.67 -1.16 16.42
CA VAL A 455 11.27 0.24 16.22
C VAL A 455 11.85 1.09 17.34
N ASN A 456 12.54 2.17 17.00
CA ASN A 456 13.09 3.11 17.96
C ASN A 456 12.68 4.53 17.57
N ARG A 457 11.57 5.01 18.11
CA ARG A 457 11.05 6.35 17.81
C ARG A 457 11.96 7.44 18.35
N GLY A 458 12.12 8.48 17.60
CA GLY A 458 12.86 9.69 17.95
C GLY A 458 12.09 10.67 18.85
N GLY A 459 12.64 11.87 18.97
CA GLY A 459 12.08 12.95 19.81
C GLY A 459 11.00 13.77 19.12
N ASN A 460 10.95 13.76 17.77
CA ASN A 460 10.01 14.56 17.00
C ASN A 460 8.61 13.92 16.81
N HIS A 461 8.39 12.70 17.26
CA HIS A 461 7.06 12.12 17.27
C HIS A 461 6.14 12.86 18.24
N LEU A 462 4.93 13.24 17.83
CA LEU A 462 3.90 13.78 18.72
C LEU A 462 3.57 12.79 19.85
N GLU A 463 3.49 11.50 19.48
CA GLU A 463 3.03 10.42 20.35
C GLU A 463 4.14 9.40 20.58
N LEU A 464 4.23 8.84 21.78
CA LEU A 464 5.17 7.76 22.14
C LEU A 464 6.63 8.10 21.81
N LYS A 465 7.06 9.35 22.06
CA LYS A 465 8.43 9.84 21.90
C LYS A 465 9.43 8.93 22.62
N ASN A 466 10.55 8.61 21.96
CA ASN A 466 11.62 7.79 22.52
C ASN A 466 11.21 6.41 23.03
N LYS A 467 10.07 5.89 22.58
CA LYS A 467 9.65 4.52 22.87
C LYS A 467 10.18 3.53 21.84
N SER A 468 10.38 2.29 22.29
CA SER A 468 10.83 1.19 21.44
C SER A 468 9.84 0.04 21.48
N PHE A 469 9.74 -0.68 20.36
CA PHE A 469 8.83 -1.82 20.20
C PHE A 469 9.53 -2.90 19.37
N SER A 470 9.44 -4.17 19.78
CA SER A 470 9.91 -5.29 18.95
C SER A 470 9.06 -5.39 17.67
N TYR A 471 9.63 -5.91 16.59
CA TYR A 471 8.95 -6.04 15.28
C TYR A 471 7.64 -6.84 15.35
N ASP A 472 7.52 -7.77 16.29
CA ASP A 472 6.36 -8.65 16.51
C ASP A 472 5.43 -8.17 17.63
N ASN A 473 5.63 -6.93 18.11
CA ASN A 473 4.73 -6.34 19.09
C ASN A 473 3.31 -6.22 18.50
N PRO A 474 2.27 -6.77 19.16
CA PRO A 474 0.90 -6.74 18.62
C PRO A 474 0.38 -5.33 18.30
N ARG A 475 0.88 -4.30 19.00
CA ARG A 475 0.52 -2.89 18.74
C ARG A 475 1.00 -2.38 17.38
N LEU A 476 1.94 -3.06 16.73
CA LEU A 476 2.41 -2.74 15.38
C LEU A 476 1.62 -3.49 14.29
N THR A 477 0.58 -4.24 14.66
CA THR A 477 -0.21 -5.09 13.76
C THR A 477 -1.67 -4.69 13.86
N PHE A 478 -2.37 -4.58 12.74
CA PHE A 478 -3.80 -4.26 12.74
C PHE A 478 -4.61 -5.38 13.39
N ALA A 479 -5.60 -5.00 14.19
CA ALA A 479 -6.56 -5.95 14.74
C ALA A 479 -7.56 -6.40 13.66
N ILE A 480 -7.99 -7.66 13.70
CA ILE A 480 -9.11 -8.09 12.87
C ILE A 480 -10.33 -7.24 13.23
N PRO A 481 -11.03 -6.64 12.26
CA PRO A 481 -12.11 -5.70 12.55
C PRO A 481 -13.26 -6.33 13.34
N GLN A 482 -13.86 -5.55 14.22
CA GLN A 482 -15.00 -5.99 15.00
C GLN A 482 -16.16 -6.50 14.13
N ASN A 483 -16.41 -5.83 13.00
CA ASN A 483 -17.45 -6.25 12.05
C ASN A 483 -17.20 -7.66 11.51
N GLU A 484 -15.95 -8.02 11.25
CA GLU A 484 -15.60 -9.40 10.85
C GLU A 484 -15.87 -10.38 11.98
N SER A 485 -15.43 -10.08 13.20
CA SER A 485 -15.63 -10.97 14.35
C SER A 485 -17.09 -11.18 14.72
N ILE A 486 -17.98 -10.22 14.42
CA ILE A 486 -19.43 -10.34 14.64
C ILE A 486 -20.09 -11.17 13.53
N ASN A 487 -19.69 -10.98 12.29
CA ASN A 487 -20.34 -11.59 11.13
C ASN A 487 -19.75 -12.95 10.75
N ASN A 488 -18.49 -13.20 11.08
CA ASN A 488 -17.81 -14.47 10.82
C ASN A 488 -17.65 -15.26 12.13
N LEU A 489 -18.63 -16.08 12.44
CA LEU A 489 -18.63 -16.90 13.67
C LEU A 489 -17.60 -18.05 13.66
N ASN A 490 -16.90 -18.26 12.55
CA ASN A 490 -15.85 -19.28 12.41
C ASN A 490 -14.44 -18.72 12.68
N LEU A 491 -14.29 -17.44 12.99
CA LEU A 491 -13.01 -16.74 13.08
C LEU A 491 -12.17 -17.14 14.29
#